data_b73800389896cbb2b4de349f833b8ed1
#
_entry.id   b73800389896cbb2b4de349f833b8ed1
#
_cell.length_a   1.000
_cell.length_b   1.000
_cell.length_c   1.000
_cell.angle_alpha   90.00
_cell.angle_beta   90.00
_cell.angle_gamma   90.00
#
_symmetry.space_group_name_H-M   'P 1'
#
loop_
_entity.id
_entity.type
_entity.pdbx_description
1 polymer ?
#
loop_
_entity_poly.entity_id
_entity_poly.type
_entity_poly.pdbx_seq_one_letter_code
_entity_poly.pdbx_strand_id
1 'polypeptide(L)'
;MSENRTFQQEAAAMQNQLLAWRRDLHQMPETGIHLPQTMRYIQSRLEEMGIAYELHEDISCITATIGSGGKCFLLRSDVDALPVAEEADVPFKSTNGCMHGCGHDLHGTILLGAAKLLKEHEQELKGTVKLLFQSGEEIFLGAKSAIGAGVLENPHVDAAFAMHVIAMMPMDLVFTGKQAMSAVDGFKITLIGHGGHGSMPEYTVDPINAAVQVYLALQSLIAREKGGSEEAVLTIGQFTAGEASNIIPERAVLQGTLRTFDENVRQRLVKRIREVTAGVAMTYRCQFEYEELFSCASVYTDDAVTASVEKSLLKIVPGIHIQKNAHGMGSEDFAEITQRVPSAYYTIGAGPEDASQRLGQHNPKIVFNEDILSVGAAIYAQAATDWLAENS
;
A
#
# COMPACT_ATOMS: atom_id res chain seq x y z
N MET A 1 33.47 -17.44 24.42
CA MET A 1 32.09 -17.06 24.69
C MET A 1 31.77 -15.98 23.67
N SER A 2 31.03 -16.29 22.62
CA SER A 2 30.55 -15.28 21.67
C SER A 2 29.63 -14.35 22.47
N GLU A 3 29.92 -13.05 22.50
CA GLU A 3 28.97 -12.06 22.98
C GLU A 3 27.66 -12.27 22.18
N ASN A 4 26.55 -12.56 22.87
CA ASN A 4 25.23 -12.62 22.21
C ASN A 4 24.94 -11.23 21.64
N ARG A 5 25.17 -11.07 20.35
CA ARG A 5 24.81 -9.82 19.64
C ARG A 5 23.30 -9.70 19.58
N THR A 6 22.78 -8.47 19.66
CA THR A 6 21.37 -8.20 19.45
C THR A 6 21.09 -8.09 17.95
N PHE A 7 19.83 -8.29 17.53
CA PHE A 7 19.43 -8.06 16.13
C PHE A 7 19.83 -6.68 15.61
N GLN A 8 19.81 -5.65 16.46
CA GLN A 8 20.28 -4.31 16.11
C GLN A 8 21.76 -4.30 15.71
N GLN A 9 22.62 -4.96 16.48
CA GLN A 9 24.06 -5.01 16.21
C GLN A 9 24.39 -5.85 14.97
N GLU A 10 23.68 -6.96 14.79
CA GLU A 10 23.85 -7.84 13.62
C GLU A 10 23.37 -7.16 12.34
N ALA A 11 22.20 -6.53 12.36
CA ALA A 11 21.67 -5.76 11.25
C ALA A 11 22.59 -4.59 10.87
N ALA A 12 23.12 -3.85 11.87
CA ALA A 12 24.10 -2.77 11.63
C ALA A 12 25.37 -3.27 10.94
N ALA A 13 25.85 -4.49 11.29
CA ALA A 13 26.99 -5.11 10.62
C ALA A 13 26.71 -5.48 9.16
N MET A 14 25.43 -5.64 8.78
CA MET A 14 25.00 -5.95 7.42
C MET A 14 24.71 -4.69 6.56
N GLN A 15 24.83 -3.47 7.09
CA GLN A 15 24.40 -2.23 6.40
C GLN A 15 24.95 -2.12 4.97
N ASN A 16 26.23 -2.40 4.75
CA ASN A 16 26.83 -2.35 3.40
C ASN A 16 26.21 -3.38 2.43
N GLN A 17 25.84 -4.56 2.92
CA GLN A 17 25.17 -5.58 2.13
C GLN A 17 23.75 -5.14 1.78
N LEU A 18 23.00 -4.60 2.75
CA LEU A 18 21.65 -4.08 2.54
C LEU A 18 21.66 -2.91 1.55
N LEU A 19 22.64 -2.00 1.64
CA LEU A 19 22.83 -0.93 0.66
C LEU A 19 23.00 -1.47 -0.77
N ALA A 20 23.82 -2.50 -0.94
CA ALA A 20 24.02 -3.13 -2.25
C ALA A 20 22.70 -3.73 -2.77
N TRP A 21 22.00 -4.52 -1.95
CA TRP A 21 20.72 -5.14 -2.32
C TRP A 21 19.63 -4.12 -2.68
N ARG A 22 19.52 -3.05 -1.90
CA ARG A 22 18.57 -1.96 -2.16
C ARG A 22 18.85 -1.28 -3.50
N ARG A 23 20.13 -0.97 -3.77
CA ARG A 23 20.52 -0.27 -4.99
C ARG A 23 20.40 -1.13 -6.24
N ASP A 24 20.60 -2.43 -6.11
CA ASP A 24 20.31 -3.38 -7.19
C ASP A 24 18.81 -3.40 -7.53
N LEU A 25 17.93 -3.52 -6.53
CA LEU A 25 16.46 -3.45 -6.72
C LEU A 25 16.04 -2.10 -7.30
N HIS A 26 16.60 -1.01 -6.80
CA HIS A 26 16.28 0.35 -7.25
C HIS A 26 16.55 0.57 -8.75
N GLN A 27 17.55 -0.09 -9.31
CA GLN A 27 17.94 0.02 -10.72
C GLN A 27 17.08 -0.84 -11.66
N MET A 28 16.25 -1.74 -11.15
CA MET A 28 15.39 -2.62 -11.93
C MET A 28 13.90 -2.50 -11.54
N PRO A 29 13.34 -1.27 -11.43
CA PRO A 29 11.95 -1.11 -11.02
C PRO A 29 11.00 -1.68 -12.07
N GLU A 30 10.08 -2.51 -11.62
CA GLU A 30 9.00 -3.11 -12.43
C GLU A 30 7.65 -2.75 -11.82
N THR A 31 6.62 -2.56 -12.65
CA THR A 31 5.32 -2.04 -12.23
C THR A 31 4.22 -3.09 -12.32
N GLY A 32 3.21 -2.96 -11.47
CA GLY A 32 2.03 -3.80 -11.49
C GLY A 32 2.27 -5.20 -10.91
N ILE A 33 1.67 -6.24 -11.52
CA ILE A 33 1.62 -7.57 -10.91
C ILE A 33 2.67 -8.55 -11.48
N HIS A 34 3.38 -8.16 -12.53
CA HIS A 34 4.40 -9.01 -13.19
C HIS A 34 5.78 -8.39 -13.06
N LEU A 35 6.59 -8.92 -12.14
CA LEU A 35 7.91 -8.40 -11.75
C LEU A 35 9.01 -9.47 -11.90
N PRO A 36 9.26 -9.99 -13.11
CA PRO A 36 10.14 -11.14 -13.26
C PRO A 36 11.62 -10.89 -12.90
N GLN A 37 12.13 -9.68 -13.02
CA GLN A 37 13.51 -9.36 -12.62
C GLN A 37 13.63 -9.24 -11.10
N THR A 38 12.70 -8.52 -10.48
CA THR A 38 12.59 -8.36 -9.02
C THR A 38 12.45 -9.72 -8.35
N MET A 39 11.57 -10.61 -8.86
CA MET A 39 11.41 -11.95 -8.30
C MET A 39 12.69 -12.79 -8.43
N ARG A 40 13.35 -12.80 -9.59
CA ARG A 40 14.62 -13.51 -9.76
C ARG A 40 15.71 -13.00 -8.80
N TYR A 41 15.75 -11.70 -8.57
CA TYR A 41 16.69 -11.12 -7.62
C TYR A 41 16.41 -11.62 -6.19
N ILE A 42 15.17 -11.55 -5.73
CA ILE A 42 14.76 -12.01 -4.40
C ILE A 42 15.03 -13.51 -4.24
N GLN A 43 14.68 -14.33 -5.25
CA GLN A 43 14.97 -15.78 -5.25
C GLN A 43 16.47 -16.04 -5.04
N SER A 44 17.33 -15.35 -5.81
CA SER A 44 18.79 -15.54 -5.68
C SER A 44 19.30 -15.21 -4.28
N ARG A 45 18.74 -14.18 -3.62
CA ARG A 45 19.13 -13.83 -2.23
C ARG A 45 18.65 -14.88 -1.24
N LEU A 46 17.42 -15.40 -1.39
CA LEU A 46 16.89 -16.47 -0.53
C LEU A 46 17.69 -17.77 -0.71
N GLU A 47 18.08 -18.12 -1.94
CA GLU A 47 18.93 -19.27 -2.24
C GLU A 47 20.32 -19.16 -1.59
N GLU A 48 20.96 -18.00 -1.67
CA GLU A 48 22.25 -17.74 -1.01
C GLU A 48 22.18 -17.90 0.52
N MET A 49 21.01 -17.59 1.10
CA MET A 49 20.76 -17.77 2.54
C MET A 49 20.30 -19.18 2.91
N GLY A 50 20.07 -20.08 1.93
CA GLY A 50 19.55 -21.42 2.16
C GLY A 50 18.11 -21.42 2.70
N ILE A 51 17.30 -20.45 2.30
CA ILE A 51 15.90 -20.32 2.68
C ILE A 51 15.03 -20.90 1.56
N ALA A 52 14.20 -21.89 1.90
CA ALA A 52 13.22 -22.44 0.95
C ALA A 52 12.09 -21.46 0.71
N TYR A 53 11.66 -21.35 -0.54
CA TYR A 53 10.60 -20.44 -0.95
C TYR A 53 9.66 -21.08 -1.96
N GLU A 54 8.48 -20.48 -2.12
CA GLU A 54 7.51 -20.76 -3.19
C GLU A 54 7.31 -19.51 -4.02
N LEU A 55 7.45 -19.64 -5.34
CA LEU A 55 7.18 -18.57 -6.30
C LEU A 55 5.79 -18.78 -6.94
N HIS A 56 4.95 -17.78 -6.82
CA HIS A 56 3.66 -17.68 -7.52
C HIS A 56 3.86 -16.83 -8.78
N GLU A 57 4.28 -17.47 -9.88
CA GLU A 57 4.73 -16.78 -11.11
C GLU A 57 3.69 -15.84 -11.71
N ASP A 58 2.42 -16.28 -11.77
CA ASP A 58 1.33 -15.52 -12.40
C ASP A 58 1.07 -14.15 -11.74
N ILE A 59 1.48 -14.00 -10.48
CA ILE A 59 1.27 -12.79 -9.68
C ILE A 59 2.58 -12.21 -9.13
N SER A 60 3.74 -12.71 -9.57
CA SER A 60 5.06 -12.31 -9.08
C SER A 60 5.09 -12.11 -7.56
N CYS A 61 4.79 -13.17 -6.84
CA CYS A 61 4.75 -13.19 -5.38
C CYS A 61 5.63 -14.33 -4.87
N ILE A 62 6.45 -14.08 -3.84
CA ILE A 62 7.27 -15.10 -3.18
C ILE A 62 6.82 -15.22 -1.74
N THR A 63 6.57 -16.47 -1.31
CA THR A 63 6.48 -16.82 0.10
C THR A 63 7.68 -17.67 0.53
N ALA A 64 8.19 -17.42 1.73
CA ALA A 64 9.24 -18.24 2.32
C ALA A 64 8.94 -18.47 3.81
N THR A 65 9.45 -19.57 4.38
CA THR A 65 9.23 -19.89 5.80
C THR A 65 10.56 -20.15 6.51
N ILE A 66 10.68 -19.67 7.75
CA ILE A 66 11.82 -19.87 8.62
C ILE A 66 11.31 -20.37 9.97
N GLY A 67 11.95 -21.41 10.53
CA GLY A 67 11.45 -22.13 11.69
C GLY A 67 10.37 -23.15 11.30
N SER A 68 9.73 -23.77 12.29
CA SER A 68 8.70 -24.79 12.04
C SER A 68 7.80 -25.00 13.24
N GLY A 69 6.56 -25.44 12.95
CA GLY A 69 5.55 -25.73 13.98
C GLY A 69 5.07 -24.46 14.71
N GLY A 70 4.31 -24.65 15.79
CA GLY A 70 3.77 -23.55 16.58
C GLY A 70 2.87 -22.60 15.82
N LYS A 71 2.81 -21.35 16.28
CA LYS A 71 2.13 -20.24 15.61
C LYS A 71 2.93 -19.73 14.41
N CYS A 72 2.23 -19.12 13.46
CA CYS A 72 2.83 -18.52 12.27
C CYS A 72 2.65 -17.00 12.27
N PHE A 73 3.77 -16.29 12.20
CA PHE A 73 3.81 -14.82 12.10
C PHE A 73 4.26 -14.39 10.71
N LEU A 74 3.41 -13.65 9.99
CA LEU A 74 3.71 -13.16 8.65
C LEU A 74 4.40 -11.80 8.72
N LEU A 75 5.51 -11.66 7.99
CA LEU A 75 6.15 -10.39 7.66
C LEU A 75 5.94 -10.10 6.17
N ARG A 76 5.39 -8.95 5.84
CA ARG A 76 5.10 -8.56 4.44
C ARG A 76 5.93 -7.39 3.98
N SER A 77 6.40 -7.45 2.75
CA SER A 77 6.85 -6.31 1.98
C SER A 77 6.24 -6.32 0.58
N ASP A 78 5.84 -5.15 0.12
CA ASP A 78 5.60 -4.86 -1.29
C ASP A 78 6.93 -4.64 -2.01
N VAL A 79 6.97 -4.88 -3.34
CA VAL A 79 8.20 -4.77 -4.12
C VAL A 79 7.97 -4.25 -5.56
N ASP A 80 6.78 -3.77 -5.87
CA ASP A 80 6.48 -3.13 -7.15
C ASP A 80 6.90 -1.66 -7.17
N ALA A 81 6.88 -1.05 -8.34
CA ALA A 81 7.32 0.31 -8.60
C ALA A 81 6.26 1.11 -9.35
N LEU A 82 6.55 2.39 -9.57
CA LEU A 82 5.68 3.34 -10.25
C LEU A 82 6.12 3.61 -11.69
N PRO A 83 5.18 3.84 -12.63
CA PRO A 83 5.47 4.24 -14.02
C PRO A 83 5.81 5.74 -14.09
N VAL A 84 6.83 6.15 -13.34
CA VAL A 84 7.31 7.53 -13.24
C VAL A 84 8.80 7.54 -13.55
N ALA A 85 9.23 8.39 -14.48
CA ALA A 85 10.64 8.57 -14.77
C ALA A 85 11.36 9.24 -13.60
N GLU A 86 12.42 8.62 -13.12
CA GLU A 86 13.17 9.12 -11.98
C GLU A 86 14.03 10.34 -12.36
N GLU A 87 13.94 11.39 -11.53
CA GLU A 87 14.71 12.62 -11.65
C GLU A 87 15.65 12.85 -10.46
N ALA A 88 15.75 11.91 -9.52
CA ALA A 88 16.66 12.01 -8.38
C ALA A 88 18.12 12.04 -8.84
N ASP A 89 18.95 12.84 -8.16
CA ASP A 89 20.39 12.89 -8.41
C ASP A 89 21.14 11.88 -7.53
N VAL A 90 20.99 10.60 -7.88
CA VAL A 90 21.63 9.47 -7.20
C VAL A 90 22.40 8.60 -8.20
N PRO A 91 23.55 8.02 -7.81
CA PRO A 91 24.41 7.25 -8.73
C PRO A 91 23.77 5.93 -9.17
N PHE A 92 22.77 5.44 -8.49
CA PHE A 92 22.04 4.20 -8.76
C PHE A 92 20.64 4.44 -9.34
N LYS A 93 20.42 5.61 -9.91
CA LYS A 93 19.15 6.03 -10.53
C LYS A 93 18.66 5.01 -11.56
N SER A 94 17.35 4.79 -11.56
CA SER A 94 16.66 4.02 -12.58
C SER A 94 16.70 4.70 -13.95
N THR A 95 16.76 3.91 -15.02
CA THR A 95 16.81 4.41 -16.41
C THR A 95 15.74 3.81 -17.33
N ASN A 96 14.85 2.98 -16.82
CA ASN A 96 13.84 2.27 -17.60
C ASN A 96 12.48 2.97 -17.68
N GLY A 97 12.37 4.20 -17.16
CA GLY A 97 11.12 4.98 -17.14
C GLY A 97 10.20 4.69 -15.97
N CYS A 98 10.61 3.83 -15.06
CA CYS A 98 9.93 3.52 -13.80
C CYS A 98 10.82 3.88 -12.61
N MET A 99 10.26 4.00 -11.41
CA MET A 99 11.03 4.25 -10.18
C MET A 99 10.36 3.68 -8.94
N HIS A 100 11.15 3.37 -7.93
CA HIS A 100 10.66 3.06 -6.58
C HIS A 100 10.37 4.35 -5.78
N GLY A 101 9.38 5.13 -6.26
CA GLY A 101 9.01 6.41 -5.66
C GLY A 101 8.21 6.30 -4.36
N CYS A 102 7.79 5.09 -3.99
CA CYS A 102 7.13 4.80 -2.71
C CYS A 102 8.07 4.12 -1.70
N GLY A 103 9.26 3.66 -2.13
CA GLY A 103 10.25 3.04 -1.25
C GLY A 103 10.14 1.53 -1.14
N HIS A 104 9.46 0.86 -2.07
CA HIS A 104 9.26 -0.60 -2.03
C HIS A 104 10.56 -1.39 -2.24
N ASP A 105 11.58 -0.81 -2.85
CA ASP A 105 12.94 -1.35 -2.89
C ASP A 105 13.60 -1.40 -1.49
N LEU A 106 13.31 -0.41 -0.62
CA LEU A 106 13.71 -0.48 0.78
C LEU A 106 12.92 -1.57 1.52
N HIS A 107 11.61 -1.66 1.29
CA HIS A 107 10.77 -2.68 1.96
C HIS A 107 11.25 -4.09 1.63
N GLY A 108 11.46 -4.41 0.33
CA GLY A 108 12.01 -5.70 -0.09
C GLY A 108 13.37 -6.00 0.53
N THR A 109 14.24 -5.00 0.57
CA THR A 109 15.57 -5.13 1.19
C THR A 109 15.50 -5.32 2.70
N ILE A 110 14.64 -4.58 3.39
CA ILE A 110 14.40 -4.72 4.84
C ILE A 110 13.94 -6.16 5.14
N LEU A 111 13.01 -6.69 4.35
CA LEU A 111 12.52 -8.06 4.55
C LEU A 111 13.59 -9.12 4.24
N LEU A 112 14.43 -8.92 3.21
CA LEU A 112 15.60 -9.78 2.94
C LEU A 112 16.62 -9.74 4.10
N GLY A 113 16.86 -8.56 4.67
CA GLY A 113 17.70 -8.40 5.86
C GLY A 113 17.14 -9.13 7.06
N ALA A 114 15.86 -8.99 7.33
CA ALA A 114 15.17 -9.73 8.38
C ALA A 114 15.20 -11.26 8.15
N ALA A 115 15.02 -11.70 6.90
CA ALA A 115 15.14 -13.10 6.52
C ALA A 115 16.49 -13.70 6.90
N LYS A 116 17.58 -12.97 6.62
CA LYS A 116 18.93 -13.39 6.98
C LYS A 116 19.12 -13.51 8.49
N LEU A 117 18.72 -12.48 9.24
CA LEU A 117 18.79 -12.49 10.70
C LEU A 117 18.00 -13.65 11.31
N LEU A 118 16.76 -13.83 10.87
CA LEU A 118 15.91 -14.92 11.35
C LEU A 118 16.45 -16.30 10.98
N LYS A 119 17.07 -16.45 9.80
CA LYS A 119 17.69 -17.72 9.40
C LYS A 119 18.90 -18.06 10.25
N GLU A 120 19.72 -17.09 10.63
CA GLU A 120 20.87 -17.28 11.51
C GLU A 120 20.44 -17.71 12.94
N HIS A 121 19.24 -17.29 13.38
CA HIS A 121 18.61 -17.62 14.67
C HIS A 121 17.47 -18.65 14.58
N GLU A 122 17.33 -19.37 13.46
CA GLU A 122 16.20 -20.26 13.18
C GLU A 122 15.91 -21.27 14.32
N GLN A 123 16.95 -21.79 14.97
CA GLN A 123 16.82 -22.77 16.04
C GLN A 123 16.26 -22.18 17.35
N GLU A 124 16.24 -20.88 17.49
CA GLU A 124 15.74 -20.17 18.68
C GLU A 124 14.25 -19.81 18.54
N LEU A 125 13.71 -19.85 17.32
CA LEU A 125 12.31 -19.50 17.03
C LEU A 125 11.34 -20.46 17.70
N LYS A 126 10.27 -19.93 18.28
CA LYS A 126 9.21 -20.69 18.97
C LYS A 126 7.98 -20.94 18.07
N GLY A 127 8.18 -20.96 16.77
CA GLY A 127 7.13 -21.15 15.77
C GLY A 127 7.68 -20.91 14.38
N THR A 128 6.82 -20.48 13.47
CA THR A 128 7.14 -20.25 12.07
C THR A 128 7.04 -18.77 11.74
N VAL A 129 8.07 -18.21 11.10
CA VAL A 129 7.98 -16.90 10.44
C VAL A 129 7.74 -17.13 8.96
N LYS A 130 6.67 -16.56 8.44
CA LYS A 130 6.38 -16.55 7.00
C LYS A 130 6.74 -15.17 6.42
N LEU A 131 7.50 -15.17 5.35
CA LEU A 131 7.87 -13.97 4.60
C LEU A 131 7.00 -13.87 3.36
N LEU A 132 6.52 -12.68 3.04
CA LEU A 132 5.74 -12.39 1.85
C LEU A 132 6.37 -11.22 1.10
N PHE A 133 6.92 -11.47 -0.08
CA PHE A 133 7.34 -10.46 -1.04
C PHE A 133 6.24 -10.33 -2.09
N GLN A 134 5.54 -9.20 -2.10
CA GLN A 134 4.29 -8.99 -2.82
C GLN A 134 4.45 -7.96 -3.94
N SER A 135 3.94 -8.25 -5.12
CA SER A 135 3.76 -7.29 -6.23
C SER A 135 2.45 -6.52 -6.12
N GLY A 136 2.26 -5.50 -6.94
CA GLY A 136 0.96 -4.92 -7.27
C GLY A 136 0.25 -4.17 -6.14
N GLU A 137 1.00 -3.62 -5.19
CA GLU A 137 0.45 -2.75 -4.15
C GLU A 137 -0.11 -1.47 -4.77
N GLU A 138 0.63 -0.81 -5.64
CA GLU A 138 0.31 0.47 -6.29
C GLU A 138 -0.95 0.43 -7.18
N ILE A 139 -1.44 -0.78 -7.49
CA ILE A 139 -2.67 -1.01 -8.25
C ILE A 139 -3.76 -1.72 -7.43
N PHE A 140 -3.55 -1.94 -6.12
CA PHE A 140 -4.46 -2.57 -5.16
C PHE A 140 -4.92 -3.99 -5.57
N LEU A 141 -4.09 -4.73 -6.29
CA LEU A 141 -4.36 -6.09 -6.73
C LEU A 141 -3.46 -7.14 -6.08
N GLY A 142 -2.30 -6.74 -5.57
CA GLY A 142 -1.26 -7.63 -5.10
C GLY A 142 -1.70 -8.49 -3.93
N ALA A 143 -2.15 -7.89 -2.83
CA ALA A 143 -2.59 -8.64 -1.65
C ALA A 143 -3.81 -9.53 -1.94
N LYS A 144 -4.79 -9.05 -2.72
CA LYS A 144 -5.95 -9.86 -3.15
C LYS A 144 -5.52 -11.10 -3.92
N SER A 145 -4.60 -10.93 -4.87
CA SER A 145 -4.05 -12.02 -5.69
C SER A 145 -3.25 -13.00 -4.85
N ALA A 146 -2.40 -12.50 -3.95
CA ALA A 146 -1.61 -13.32 -3.03
C ALA A 146 -2.51 -14.16 -2.11
N ILE A 147 -3.55 -13.56 -1.53
CA ILE A 147 -4.54 -14.28 -0.71
C ILE A 147 -5.27 -15.34 -1.56
N GLY A 148 -5.66 -15.00 -2.80
CA GLY A 148 -6.27 -15.94 -3.74
C GLY A 148 -5.37 -17.13 -4.08
N ALA A 149 -4.06 -16.94 -4.09
CA ALA A 149 -3.04 -17.99 -4.25
C ALA A 149 -2.77 -18.80 -2.95
N GLY A 150 -3.41 -18.45 -1.82
CA GLY A 150 -3.32 -19.21 -0.58
C GLY A 150 -2.14 -18.84 0.33
N VAL A 151 -1.56 -17.63 0.18
CA VAL A 151 -0.38 -17.22 0.98
C VAL A 151 -0.64 -17.15 2.50
N LEU A 152 -1.90 -17.08 2.93
CA LEU A 152 -2.27 -17.11 4.35
C LEU A 152 -2.41 -18.54 4.92
N GLU A 153 -2.27 -19.56 4.06
CA GLU A 153 -2.38 -20.96 4.42
C GLU A 153 -1.03 -21.68 4.24
N ASN A 154 -0.89 -22.85 4.83
CA ASN A 154 0.25 -23.75 4.68
C ASN A 154 1.65 -23.12 4.92
N PRO A 155 2.00 -22.71 6.16
CA PRO A 155 1.21 -22.78 7.39
C PRO A 155 0.15 -21.66 7.46
N HIS A 156 -0.93 -21.92 8.20
CA HIS A 156 -1.94 -20.89 8.48
C HIS A 156 -1.32 -19.74 9.26
N VAL A 157 -1.59 -18.51 8.82
CA VAL A 157 -1.04 -17.28 9.42
C VAL A 157 -1.91 -16.87 10.62
N ASP A 158 -1.32 -16.79 11.80
CA ASP A 158 -2.01 -16.42 13.04
C ASP A 158 -1.99 -14.91 13.30
N ALA A 159 -0.92 -14.23 12.87
CA ALA A 159 -0.81 -12.77 12.93
C ALA A 159 0.14 -12.25 11.84
N ALA A 160 0.04 -10.96 11.50
CA ALA A 160 0.85 -10.36 10.45
C ALA A 160 1.39 -8.98 10.84
N PHE A 161 2.50 -8.59 10.22
CA PHE A 161 3.10 -7.27 10.40
C PHE A 161 3.66 -6.75 9.07
N ALA A 162 3.38 -5.48 8.78
CA ALA A 162 3.98 -4.72 7.70
C ALA A 162 4.44 -3.34 8.16
N MET A 163 5.53 -2.84 7.56
CA MET A 163 6.03 -1.47 7.73
C MET A 163 6.11 -0.76 6.38
N HIS A 164 5.81 0.54 6.38
CA HIS A 164 5.99 1.40 5.23
C HIS A 164 6.93 2.57 5.56
N VAL A 165 7.90 2.85 4.70
CA VAL A 165 8.83 3.97 4.86
C VAL A 165 8.24 5.28 4.32
N ILE A 166 8.47 6.40 5.01
CA ILE A 166 7.98 7.73 4.60
C ILE A 166 9.14 8.71 4.50
N ALA A 167 9.44 9.21 3.29
CA ALA A 167 10.54 10.15 3.05
C ALA A 167 10.28 11.57 3.60
N MET A 168 9.03 11.96 3.85
CA MET A 168 8.70 13.25 4.46
C MET A 168 8.98 13.30 5.97
N MET A 169 9.22 12.14 6.60
CA MET A 169 9.37 12.02 8.04
C MET A 169 10.82 11.74 8.45
N PRO A 170 11.29 12.32 9.56
CA PRO A 170 12.60 11.96 10.11
C PRO A 170 12.59 10.52 10.64
N MET A 171 13.77 9.90 10.71
CA MET A 171 13.92 8.48 11.10
C MET A 171 13.56 8.17 12.55
N ASP A 172 13.46 9.17 13.41
CA ASP A 172 13.09 9.03 14.81
C ASP A 172 11.57 9.09 15.05
N LEU A 173 10.76 9.14 13.99
CA LEU A 173 9.30 9.25 14.05
C LEU A 173 8.62 8.03 13.42
N VAL A 174 7.64 7.50 14.13
CA VAL A 174 6.82 6.37 13.71
C VAL A 174 5.35 6.67 13.96
N PHE A 175 4.49 6.30 13.03
CA PHE A 175 3.05 6.38 13.17
C PHE A 175 2.41 4.99 13.21
N THR A 176 1.38 4.86 14.04
CA THR A 176 0.46 3.73 14.03
C THR A 176 -0.92 4.17 14.49
N GLY A 177 -1.95 3.48 14.09
CA GLY A 177 -3.33 3.76 14.51
C GLY A 177 -4.26 2.60 14.20
N LYS A 178 -5.43 2.57 14.87
CA LYS A 178 -6.45 1.53 14.68
C LYS A 178 -6.92 1.42 13.22
N GLN A 179 -7.02 2.56 12.56
CA GLN A 179 -7.34 2.73 11.14
C GLN A 179 -6.16 3.46 10.49
N ALA A 180 -5.07 2.71 10.21
CA ALA A 180 -3.80 3.32 9.84
C ALA A 180 -3.82 4.00 8.46
N MET A 181 -4.51 3.40 7.49
CA MET A 181 -4.63 3.91 6.11
C MET A 181 -6.08 3.84 5.64
N SER A 182 -6.49 4.81 4.80
CA SER A 182 -7.87 4.88 4.32
C SER A 182 -8.21 3.80 3.30
N ALA A 183 -9.49 3.42 3.25
CA ALA A 183 -10.04 2.74 2.08
C ALA A 183 -10.09 3.68 0.88
N VAL A 184 -10.04 3.14 -0.32
CA VAL A 184 -10.26 3.88 -1.56
C VAL A 184 -11.15 3.10 -2.52
N ASP A 185 -12.09 3.80 -3.15
CA ASP A 185 -12.91 3.31 -4.27
C ASP A 185 -12.77 4.26 -5.43
N GLY A 186 -12.19 3.79 -6.52
CA GLY A 186 -12.14 4.49 -7.79
C GLY A 186 -13.37 4.16 -8.64
N PHE A 187 -14.00 5.15 -9.22
CA PHE A 187 -15.19 4.95 -10.04
C PHE A 187 -15.22 5.85 -11.28
N LYS A 188 -15.94 5.37 -12.29
CA LYS A 188 -16.25 6.10 -13.50
C LYS A 188 -17.76 6.09 -13.74
N ILE A 189 -18.30 7.25 -14.01
CA ILE A 189 -19.71 7.49 -14.36
C ILE A 189 -19.75 8.01 -15.79
N THR A 190 -20.49 7.33 -16.66
CA THR A 190 -20.75 7.80 -18.01
C THR A 190 -22.23 8.14 -18.15
N LEU A 191 -22.56 9.42 -18.38
CA LEU A 191 -23.92 9.87 -18.73
C LEU A 191 -24.07 9.73 -20.25
N ILE A 192 -25.17 9.11 -20.66
CA ILE A 192 -25.48 8.86 -22.08
C ILE A 192 -26.77 9.60 -22.40
N GLY A 193 -26.66 10.56 -23.32
CA GLY A 193 -27.76 11.36 -23.81
C GLY A 193 -28.10 11.08 -25.27
N HIS A 194 -28.53 12.12 -25.95
CA HIS A 194 -28.75 12.14 -27.38
C HIS A 194 -28.24 13.47 -27.95
N GLY A 195 -27.14 13.40 -28.70
CA GLY A 195 -26.44 14.54 -29.23
C GLY A 195 -27.21 15.27 -30.36
N GLY A 196 -26.77 16.48 -30.68
CA GLY A 196 -27.36 17.26 -31.75
C GLY A 196 -26.83 18.67 -31.88
N HIS A 197 -27.52 19.47 -32.68
CA HIS A 197 -27.13 20.84 -32.96
C HIS A 197 -27.39 21.74 -31.74
N GLY A 198 -26.41 22.49 -31.27
CA GLY A 198 -26.50 23.32 -30.06
C GLY A 198 -27.59 24.38 -30.06
N SER A 199 -28.11 24.77 -31.26
CA SER A 199 -29.25 25.72 -31.37
C SER A 199 -30.62 25.03 -31.29
N MET A 200 -30.70 23.70 -31.21
CA MET A 200 -31.92 22.91 -31.19
C MET A 200 -31.94 21.93 -30.01
N PRO A 201 -31.74 22.41 -28.75
CA PRO A 201 -31.63 21.53 -27.58
C PRO A 201 -32.89 20.74 -27.29
N GLU A 202 -34.06 21.20 -27.75
CA GLU A 202 -35.34 20.51 -27.58
C GLU A 202 -35.40 19.13 -28.27
N TYR A 203 -34.57 18.89 -29.27
CA TYR A 203 -34.44 17.59 -29.97
C TYR A 203 -33.33 16.71 -29.41
N THR A 204 -32.72 17.11 -28.29
CA THR A 204 -31.57 16.44 -27.69
C THR A 204 -31.84 15.99 -26.25
N VAL A 205 -30.93 15.19 -25.72
CA VAL A 205 -30.79 14.92 -24.29
C VAL A 205 -29.33 15.25 -23.94
N ASP A 206 -29.12 16.36 -23.25
CA ASP A 206 -27.79 16.91 -23.00
C ASP A 206 -27.10 16.21 -21.81
N PRO A 207 -26.10 15.35 -22.05
CA PRO A 207 -25.39 14.67 -20.99
C PRO A 207 -24.41 15.59 -20.23
N ILE A 208 -23.99 16.74 -20.79
CA ILE A 208 -23.16 17.71 -20.08
C ILE A 208 -23.97 18.31 -18.94
N ASN A 209 -25.21 18.75 -19.23
CA ASN A 209 -26.10 19.30 -18.24
C ASN A 209 -26.36 18.27 -17.10
N ALA A 210 -26.66 17.02 -17.45
CA ALA A 210 -26.82 15.93 -16.47
C ALA A 210 -25.55 15.71 -15.64
N ALA A 211 -24.37 15.66 -16.25
CA ALA A 211 -23.09 15.42 -15.58
C ALA A 211 -22.72 16.52 -14.58
N VAL A 212 -22.99 17.78 -14.92
CA VAL A 212 -22.82 18.92 -13.99
C VAL A 212 -23.71 18.75 -12.76
N GLN A 213 -24.94 18.32 -12.94
CA GLN A 213 -25.87 18.10 -11.81
C GLN A 213 -25.47 16.87 -10.97
N VAL A 214 -24.96 15.80 -11.58
CA VAL A 214 -24.35 14.66 -10.85
C VAL A 214 -23.19 15.17 -10.01
N TYR A 215 -22.26 15.93 -10.57
CA TYR A 215 -21.12 16.51 -9.83
C TYR A 215 -21.61 17.29 -8.59
N LEU A 216 -22.55 18.22 -8.76
CA LEU A 216 -23.08 19.03 -7.65
C LEU A 216 -23.82 18.18 -6.61
N ALA A 217 -24.61 17.20 -7.05
CA ALA A 217 -25.34 16.29 -6.15
C ALA A 217 -24.38 15.44 -5.33
N LEU A 218 -23.29 14.98 -5.90
CA LEU A 218 -22.26 14.20 -5.18
C LEU A 218 -21.50 15.05 -4.14
N GLN A 219 -21.26 16.34 -4.40
CA GLN A 219 -20.73 17.25 -3.35
C GLN A 219 -21.75 17.43 -2.21
N SER A 220 -23.04 17.54 -2.55
CA SER A 220 -24.11 17.61 -1.55
C SER A 220 -24.24 16.32 -0.74
N LEU A 221 -24.05 15.15 -1.35
CA LEU A 221 -24.02 13.86 -0.66
C LEU A 221 -23.02 13.86 0.49
N ILE A 222 -21.76 14.23 0.22
CA ILE A 222 -20.72 14.31 1.26
C ILE A 222 -21.05 15.34 2.32
N ALA A 223 -21.57 16.51 1.94
CA ALA A 223 -21.86 17.57 2.87
C ALA A 223 -23.06 17.28 3.77
N ARG A 224 -24.01 16.44 3.35
CA ARG A 224 -25.32 16.27 4.01
C ARG A 224 -25.63 14.87 4.51
N GLU A 225 -25.00 13.83 3.93
CA GLU A 225 -25.27 12.43 4.30
C GLU A 225 -24.10 11.77 5.04
N LYS A 226 -22.92 12.38 5.05
CA LYS A 226 -21.81 11.98 5.92
C LYS A 226 -22.10 12.48 7.34
N GLY A 227 -21.95 11.61 8.34
CA GLY A 227 -22.04 11.98 9.75
C GLY A 227 -20.95 12.96 10.17
N GLY A 228 -21.21 13.78 11.18
CA GLY A 228 -20.28 14.83 11.61
C GLY A 228 -18.93 14.32 12.12
N SER A 229 -18.90 13.10 12.67
CA SER A 229 -17.69 12.41 13.14
C SER A 229 -17.12 11.41 12.13
N GLU A 230 -17.76 11.22 11.00
CA GLU A 230 -17.30 10.30 9.96
C GLU A 230 -16.25 10.99 9.07
N GLU A 231 -15.21 10.26 8.72
CA GLU A 231 -14.18 10.75 7.81
C GLU A 231 -14.38 10.17 6.42
N ALA A 232 -14.61 11.05 5.44
CA ALA A 232 -14.74 10.69 4.03
C ALA A 232 -14.35 11.86 3.14
N VAL A 233 -13.67 11.53 2.03
CA VAL A 233 -13.32 12.47 0.96
C VAL A 233 -13.81 11.91 -0.36
N LEU A 234 -14.62 12.69 -1.09
CA LEU A 234 -15.06 12.40 -2.44
C LEU A 234 -14.47 13.42 -3.39
N THR A 235 -13.71 12.95 -4.37
CA THR A 235 -13.09 13.81 -5.38
C THR A 235 -13.51 13.35 -6.78
N ILE A 236 -13.96 14.28 -7.62
CA ILE A 236 -14.06 14.06 -9.07
C ILE A 236 -12.80 14.69 -9.69
N GLY A 237 -11.88 13.84 -10.10
CA GLY A 237 -10.58 14.25 -10.66
C GLY A 237 -10.59 14.44 -12.17
N GLN A 238 -11.58 13.88 -12.87
CA GLN A 238 -11.73 14.02 -14.31
C GLN A 238 -13.18 14.27 -14.69
N PHE A 239 -13.39 15.23 -15.58
CA PHE A 239 -14.68 15.54 -16.22
C PHE A 239 -14.42 15.81 -17.68
N THR A 240 -14.93 14.96 -18.58
CA THR A 240 -14.71 15.04 -20.02
C THR A 240 -16.03 14.96 -20.77
N ALA A 241 -16.30 15.93 -21.63
CA ALA A 241 -17.50 15.95 -22.49
C ALA A 241 -17.35 16.93 -23.66
N GLY A 242 -17.88 16.55 -24.83
CA GLY A 242 -17.95 17.41 -26.00
C GLY A 242 -16.61 17.71 -26.68
N GLU A 243 -16.66 18.02 -27.97
CA GLU A 243 -15.49 18.34 -28.78
C GLU A 243 -15.62 19.71 -29.47
N ALA A 244 -16.86 20.20 -29.64
CA ALA A 244 -17.15 21.43 -30.33
C ALA A 244 -18.24 22.26 -29.62
N SER A 245 -18.09 23.57 -29.59
CA SER A 245 -18.95 24.49 -28.85
C SER A 245 -20.41 24.58 -29.34
N ASN A 246 -20.69 24.15 -30.57
CA ASN A 246 -22.00 24.19 -31.20
C ASN A 246 -22.66 22.81 -31.34
N ILE A 247 -22.10 21.77 -30.70
CA ILE A 247 -22.60 20.38 -30.72
C ILE A 247 -22.86 19.93 -29.30
N ILE A 248 -24.08 19.45 -29.03
CA ILE A 248 -24.39 18.69 -27.82
C ILE A 248 -23.88 17.27 -28.02
N PRO A 249 -23.00 16.75 -27.17
CA PRO A 249 -22.43 15.42 -27.36
C PRO A 249 -23.39 14.31 -26.95
N GLU A 250 -23.05 13.06 -27.26
CA GLU A 250 -23.81 11.90 -26.82
C GLU A 250 -23.41 11.40 -25.42
N ARG A 251 -22.19 11.74 -24.97
CA ARG A 251 -21.64 11.23 -23.70
C ARG A 251 -20.95 12.33 -22.91
N ALA A 252 -21.03 12.21 -21.58
CA ALA A 252 -20.21 12.94 -20.62
C ALA A 252 -19.69 11.96 -19.57
N VAL A 253 -18.42 12.06 -19.20
CA VAL A 253 -17.70 11.14 -18.33
C VAL A 253 -17.16 11.89 -17.12
N LEU A 254 -17.43 11.33 -15.92
CA LEU A 254 -16.80 11.74 -14.67
C LEU A 254 -15.99 10.55 -14.12
N GLN A 255 -14.78 10.79 -13.65
CA GLN A 255 -14.03 9.81 -12.86
C GLN A 255 -13.66 10.42 -11.52
N GLY A 256 -13.77 9.61 -10.48
CA GLY A 256 -13.52 10.07 -9.13
C GLY A 256 -13.05 8.97 -8.19
N THR A 257 -12.73 9.39 -6.98
CA THR A 257 -12.37 8.51 -5.86
C THR A 257 -13.17 8.86 -4.63
N LEU A 258 -13.55 7.84 -3.88
CA LEU A 258 -14.06 7.95 -2.51
C LEU A 258 -13.01 7.38 -1.57
N ARG A 259 -12.66 8.12 -0.49
CA ARG A 259 -11.81 7.64 0.59
C ARG A 259 -12.55 7.68 1.90
N THR A 260 -12.40 6.62 2.70
CA THR A 260 -13.07 6.46 4.01
C THR A 260 -12.20 5.63 4.94
N PHE A 261 -12.48 5.68 6.24
CA PHE A 261 -11.84 4.78 7.20
C PHE A 261 -12.77 3.68 7.67
N ASP A 262 -14.05 3.98 7.89
CA ASP A 262 -15.04 3.01 8.36
C ASP A 262 -15.72 2.28 7.20
N GLU A 263 -15.76 0.94 7.26
CA GLU A 263 -16.31 0.12 6.19
C GLU A 263 -17.84 0.28 6.00
N ASN A 264 -18.59 0.55 7.08
CA ASN A 264 -20.03 0.80 6.95
C ASN A 264 -20.30 2.15 6.28
N VAL A 265 -19.48 3.16 6.59
CA VAL A 265 -19.51 4.47 5.92
C VAL A 265 -19.16 4.30 4.44
N ARG A 266 -18.13 3.53 4.15
CA ARG A 266 -17.67 3.21 2.78
C ARG A 266 -18.80 2.60 1.95
N GLN A 267 -19.35 1.47 2.40
CA GLN A 267 -20.39 0.74 1.70
C GLN A 267 -21.65 1.61 1.50
N ARG A 268 -22.03 2.37 2.52
CA ARG A 268 -23.14 3.31 2.42
C ARG A 268 -22.89 4.37 1.35
N LEU A 269 -21.73 5.03 1.35
CA LEU A 269 -21.42 6.11 0.43
C LEU A 269 -21.25 5.61 -1.02
N VAL A 270 -20.59 4.46 -1.24
CA VAL A 270 -20.49 3.82 -2.57
C VAL A 270 -21.89 3.55 -3.14
N LYS A 271 -22.78 2.98 -2.33
CA LYS A 271 -24.17 2.76 -2.73
C LYS A 271 -24.87 4.08 -3.06
N ARG A 272 -24.69 5.10 -2.22
CA ARG A 272 -25.34 6.41 -2.41
C ARG A 272 -24.85 7.15 -3.65
N ILE A 273 -23.56 7.03 -4.01
CA ILE A 273 -23.03 7.60 -5.25
C ILE A 273 -23.82 7.06 -6.46
N ARG A 274 -24.06 5.76 -6.52
CA ARG A 274 -24.84 5.13 -7.60
C ARG A 274 -26.31 5.59 -7.60
N GLU A 275 -26.95 5.61 -6.43
CA GLU A 275 -28.36 6.01 -6.29
C GLU A 275 -28.56 7.49 -6.67
N VAL A 276 -27.70 8.39 -6.23
CA VAL A 276 -27.75 9.81 -6.57
C VAL A 276 -27.54 10.00 -8.08
N THR A 277 -26.56 9.31 -8.66
CA THR A 277 -26.31 9.33 -10.11
C THR A 277 -27.54 8.86 -10.88
N ALA A 278 -28.16 7.75 -10.48
CA ALA A 278 -29.36 7.23 -11.12
C ALA A 278 -30.53 8.23 -11.06
N GLY A 279 -30.76 8.85 -9.90
CA GLY A 279 -31.83 9.85 -9.71
C GLY A 279 -31.63 11.09 -10.59
N VAL A 280 -30.42 11.60 -10.67
CA VAL A 280 -30.09 12.73 -11.55
C VAL A 280 -30.21 12.34 -13.02
N ALA A 281 -29.64 11.22 -13.43
CA ALA A 281 -29.73 10.75 -14.82
C ALA A 281 -31.19 10.64 -15.28
N MET A 282 -32.05 10.03 -14.46
CA MET A 282 -33.48 9.93 -14.74
C MET A 282 -34.14 11.31 -14.88
N THR A 283 -33.82 12.27 -14.01
CA THR A 283 -34.36 13.62 -14.04
C THR A 283 -34.06 14.35 -15.36
N TYR A 284 -32.85 14.12 -15.87
CA TYR A 284 -32.37 14.72 -17.13
C TYR A 284 -32.56 13.82 -18.35
N ARG A 285 -33.31 12.71 -18.22
CA ARG A 285 -33.64 11.74 -19.27
C ARG A 285 -32.39 11.04 -19.89
N CYS A 286 -31.25 11.06 -19.18
CA CYS A 286 -30.04 10.35 -19.58
C CYS A 286 -30.10 8.90 -19.10
N GLN A 287 -29.44 8.01 -19.85
CA GLN A 287 -28.97 6.73 -19.31
C GLN A 287 -27.62 6.95 -18.60
N PHE A 288 -27.20 6.00 -17.77
CA PHE A 288 -25.86 6.05 -17.17
C PHE A 288 -25.27 4.65 -17.04
N GLU A 289 -23.94 4.61 -17.09
CA GLU A 289 -23.12 3.46 -16.77
C GLU A 289 -22.26 3.82 -15.55
N TYR A 290 -22.07 2.85 -14.64
CA TYR A 290 -21.18 2.97 -13.48
C TYR A 290 -20.16 1.84 -13.54
N GLU A 291 -18.88 2.20 -13.53
CA GLU A 291 -17.76 1.26 -13.56
C GLU A 291 -16.93 1.46 -12.28
N GLU A 292 -16.63 0.37 -11.58
CA GLU A 292 -15.62 0.36 -10.51
C GLU A 292 -14.25 0.23 -11.16
N LEU A 293 -13.35 1.15 -10.90
CA LEU A 293 -12.01 1.15 -11.49
C LEU A 293 -11.04 0.34 -10.62
N PHE A 294 -11.07 0.58 -9.32
CA PHE A 294 -10.29 -0.11 -8.30
C PHE A 294 -10.92 0.08 -6.93
N SER A 295 -10.53 -0.78 -6.00
CA SER A 295 -11.08 -0.76 -4.64
C SER A 295 -10.10 -1.40 -3.67
N CYS A 296 -9.84 -0.73 -2.54
CA CYS A 296 -9.03 -1.22 -1.43
C CYS A 296 -9.71 -0.89 -0.11
N ALA A 297 -9.69 -1.82 0.84
CA ALA A 297 -10.22 -1.61 2.19
C ALA A 297 -9.33 -0.68 3.02
N SER A 298 -9.80 -0.24 4.17
CA SER A 298 -8.99 0.46 5.18
C SER A 298 -8.07 -0.52 5.90
N VAL A 299 -6.82 -0.11 6.20
CA VAL A 299 -5.91 -0.89 7.04
C VAL A 299 -6.37 -0.81 8.48
N TYR A 300 -6.85 -1.94 9.00
CA TYR A 300 -7.23 -2.09 10.40
C TYR A 300 -6.15 -2.85 11.17
N THR A 301 -5.67 -2.28 12.27
CA THR A 301 -4.69 -2.93 13.15
C THR A 301 -5.36 -3.63 14.33
N ASP A 302 -4.77 -4.74 14.76
CA ASP A 302 -5.11 -5.42 16.01
C ASP A 302 -4.33 -4.81 17.18
N ASP A 303 -5.01 -4.52 18.29
CA ASP A 303 -4.41 -3.83 19.43
C ASP A 303 -3.33 -4.67 20.13
N ALA A 304 -3.51 -6.01 20.21
CA ALA A 304 -2.57 -6.90 20.87
C ALA A 304 -1.30 -7.10 20.02
N VAL A 305 -1.46 -7.33 18.72
CA VAL A 305 -0.33 -7.46 17.79
C VAL A 305 0.43 -6.13 17.70
N THR A 306 -0.27 -4.99 17.61
CA THR A 306 0.35 -3.66 17.60
C THR A 306 1.16 -3.41 18.87
N ALA A 307 0.63 -3.76 20.05
CA ALA A 307 1.33 -3.58 21.33
C ALA A 307 2.56 -4.51 21.44
N SER A 308 2.52 -5.72 20.91
CA SER A 308 3.68 -6.63 20.87
C SER A 308 4.77 -6.07 19.97
N VAL A 309 4.42 -5.64 18.74
CA VAL A 309 5.36 -5.02 17.80
C VAL A 309 5.97 -3.73 18.37
N GLU A 310 5.18 -2.89 19.07
CA GLU A 310 5.68 -1.68 19.73
C GLU A 310 6.80 -1.98 20.73
N LYS A 311 6.62 -3.00 21.57
CA LYS A 311 7.67 -3.40 22.54
C LYS A 311 8.97 -3.79 21.83
N SER A 312 8.85 -4.56 20.73
CA SER A 312 10.00 -5.00 19.94
C SER A 312 10.70 -3.81 19.25
N LEU A 313 9.93 -2.87 18.71
CA LEU A 313 10.44 -1.65 18.11
C LEU A 313 11.23 -0.82 19.13
N LEU A 314 10.71 -0.65 20.34
CA LEU A 314 11.39 0.07 21.44
C LEU A 314 12.66 -0.64 21.94
N LYS A 315 12.78 -1.97 21.78
CA LYS A 315 14.04 -2.69 22.05
C LYS A 315 15.12 -2.35 21.02
N ILE A 316 14.74 -2.20 19.75
CA ILE A 316 15.66 -1.91 18.65
C ILE A 316 16.03 -0.44 18.60
N VAL A 317 15.07 0.46 18.78
CA VAL A 317 15.28 1.91 18.75
C VAL A 317 14.74 2.53 20.05
N PRO A 318 15.50 2.46 21.15
CA PRO A 318 15.12 3.11 22.40
C PRO A 318 14.96 4.62 22.22
N GLY A 319 13.81 5.14 22.59
CA GLY A 319 13.54 6.58 22.50
C GLY A 319 12.96 7.06 21.16
N ILE A 320 12.67 6.17 20.22
CA ILE A 320 11.91 6.53 19.01
C ILE A 320 10.54 7.13 19.40
N HIS A 321 10.15 8.16 18.69
CA HIS A 321 8.86 8.81 18.94
C HIS A 321 7.73 8.08 18.21
N ILE A 322 6.82 7.44 18.96
CA ILE A 322 5.67 6.73 18.39
C ILE A 322 4.42 7.59 18.55
N GLN A 323 3.91 8.10 17.45
CA GLN A 323 2.64 8.79 17.41
C GLN A 323 1.51 7.78 17.21
N LYS A 324 0.75 7.55 18.27
CA LYS A 324 -0.42 6.65 18.28
C LYS A 324 -1.66 7.36 17.75
N ASN A 325 -2.63 6.56 17.32
CA ASN A 325 -3.91 7.03 16.74
C ASN A 325 -3.73 7.96 15.54
N ALA A 326 -2.61 7.82 14.84
CA ALA A 326 -2.38 8.49 13.58
C ALA A 326 -3.00 7.67 12.44
N HIS A 327 -3.50 8.36 11.42
CA HIS A 327 -3.99 7.76 10.21
C HIS A 327 -3.62 8.61 8.99
N GLY A 328 -3.43 7.95 7.86
CA GLY A 328 -3.12 8.58 6.58
C GLY A 328 -4.27 8.45 5.58
N MET A 329 -4.50 9.49 4.78
CA MET A 329 -5.47 9.42 3.68
C MET A 329 -4.95 8.62 2.47
N GLY A 330 -3.70 8.15 2.48
CA GLY A 330 -3.21 7.14 1.56
C GLY A 330 -3.97 5.82 1.75
N SER A 331 -3.86 4.93 0.76
CA SER A 331 -4.42 3.58 0.83
C SER A 331 -3.30 2.57 0.63
N GLU A 332 -3.47 1.37 1.19
CA GLU A 332 -2.45 0.32 1.26
C GLU A 332 -3.16 -1.03 1.18
N ASP A 333 -2.75 -1.89 0.26
CA ASP A 333 -3.45 -3.16 0.00
C ASP A 333 -3.18 -4.24 1.05
N PHE A 334 -2.20 -4.06 1.96
CA PHE A 334 -2.06 -4.86 3.17
C PHE A 334 -3.36 -4.91 3.98
N ALA A 335 -4.25 -3.95 3.76
CA ALA A 335 -5.62 -3.95 4.27
C ALA A 335 -6.35 -5.26 4.02
N GLU A 336 -6.15 -5.90 2.87
CA GLU A 336 -6.80 -7.18 2.55
C GLU A 336 -6.35 -8.31 3.50
N ILE A 337 -5.09 -8.26 3.95
CA ILE A 337 -4.56 -9.18 4.96
C ILE A 337 -5.13 -8.82 6.33
N THR A 338 -5.16 -7.52 6.70
CA THR A 338 -5.67 -7.08 8.02
C THR A 338 -7.15 -7.38 8.23
N GLN A 339 -7.93 -7.53 7.17
CA GLN A 339 -9.34 -7.95 7.26
C GLN A 339 -9.51 -9.44 7.60
N ARG A 340 -8.46 -10.24 7.51
CA ARG A 340 -8.47 -11.70 7.65
C ARG A 340 -7.64 -12.21 8.82
N VAL A 341 -6.57 -11.49 9.16
CA VAL A 341 -5.58 -11.90 10.15
C VAL A 341 -5.30 -10.73 11.10
N PRO A 342 -5.27 -10.95 12.42
CA PRO A 342 -4.85 -9.93 13.38
C PRO A 342 -3.48 -9.35 12.98
N SER A 343 -3.39 -8.03 12.77
CA SER A 343 -2.21 -7.46 12.13
C SER A 343 -1.76 -6.15 12.78
N ALA A 344 -0.47 -5.86 12.70
CA ALA A 344 0.11 -4.56 12.98
C ALA A 344 0.56 -3.88 11.68
N TYR A 345 0.44 -2.56 11.64
CA TYR A 345 0.95 -1.73 10.57
C TYR A 345 1.58 -0.46 11.14
N TYR A 346 2.80 -0.18 10.70
CA TYR A 346 3.54 1.01 11.12
C TYR A 346 4.10 1.75 9.92
N THR A 347 3.96 3.07 9.92
CA THR A 347 4.72 3.93 9.01
C THR A 347 5.92 4.48 9.76
N ILE A 348 7.11 4.34 9.17
CA ILE A 348 8.38 4.75 9.80
C ILE A 348 9.08 5.80 8.94
N GLY A 349 9.60 6.83 9.57
CA GLY A 349 10.35 7.87 8.89
C GLY A 349 11.63 7.32 8.24
N ALA A 350 11.85 7.71 6.99
CA ALA A 350 13.06 7.41 6.22
C ALA A 350 13.49 8.63 5.39
N GLY A 351 13.17 9.83 5.86
CA GLY A 351 13.54 11.07 5.19
C GLY A 351 15.01 11.43 5.38
N PRO A 352 15.59 12.15 4.41
CA PRO A 352 16.92 12.75 4.55
C PRO A 352 17.04 13.56 5.85
N GLU A 353 18.26 13.67 6.39
CA GLU A 353 18.53 14.49 7.58
C GLU A 353 18.13 15.95 7.33
N ASP A 354 18.51 16.49 6.16
CA ASP A 354 18.09 17.81 5.72
C ASP A 354 16.58 17.82 5.37
N ALA A 355 15.79 18.46 6.20
CA ALA A 355 14.35 18.57 6.02
C ALA A 355 13.94 19.22 4.70
N SER A 356 14.77 20.08 4.11
CA SER A 356 14.50 20.72 2.80
C SER A 356 14.53 19.74 1.63
N GLN A 357 15.13 18.57 1.79
CA GLN A 357 15.21 17.50 0.80
C GLN A 357 14.11 16.46 0.96
N ARG A 358 13.28 16.56 2.00
CA ARG A 358 12.17 15.62 2.27
C ARG A 358 11.01 15.90 1.32
N LEU A 359 10.82 15.02 0.35
CA LEU A 359 9.74 15.10 -0.63
C LEU A 359 8.67 14.05 -0.32
N GLY A 360 7.44 14.30 -0.79
CA GLY A 360 6.35 13.33 -0.66
C GLY A 360 6.57 12.11 -1.53
N GLN A 361 5.96 10.98 -1.12
CA GLN A 361 5.93 9.75 -1.92
C GLN A 361 5.46 10.06 -3.36
N HIS A 362 5.93 9.27 -4.32
CA HIS A 362 5.68 9.40 -5.76
C HIS A 362 6.31 10.64 -6.43
N ASN A 363 7.03 11.49 -5.71
CA ASN A 363 7.77 12.59 -6.34
C ASN A 363 8.97 12.05 -7.14
N PRO A 364 9.16 12.44 -8.42
CA PRO A 364 10.25 11.90 -9.26
C PRO A 364 11.67 12.20 -8.74
N LYS A 365 11.82 13.11 -7.78
CA LYS A 365 13.10 13.48 -7.15
C LYS A 365 13.23 12.97 -5.71
N ILE A 366 12.33 12.10 -5.27
CA ILE A 366 12.33 11.59 -3.90
C ILE A 366 13.62 10.81 -3.63
N VAL A 367 14.17 11.02 -2.44
CA VAL A 367 15.30 10.24 -1.90
C VAL A 367 14.96 9.78 -0.49
N PHE A 368 15.50 8.65 -0.10
CA PHE A 368 15.31 8.06 1.22
C PHE A 368 16.65 7.98 1.97
N ASN A 369 16.59 8.09 3.28
CA ASN A 369 17.72 7.77 4.13
C ASN A 369 17.88 6.25 4.20
N GLU A 370 18.98 5.74 3.65
CA GLU A 370 19.26 4.31 3.55
C GLU A 370 19.64 3.65 4.90
N ASP A 371 19.89 4.44 5.97
CA ASP A 371 20.16 3.91 7.31
C ASP A 371 18.95 3.17 7.90
N ILE A 372 17.75 3.42 7.36
CA ILE A 372 16.54 2.71 7.72
C ILE A 372 16.61 1.20 7.42
N LEU A 373 17.45 0.76 6.49
CA LEU A 373 17.54 -0.62 6.05
C LEU A 373 17.88 -1.58 7.20
N SER A 374 18.97 -1.31 7.92
CA SER A 374 19.38 -2.15 9.05
C SER A 374 18.42 -2.01 10.24
N VAL A 375 17.90 -0.83 10.48
CA VAL A 375 16.91 -0.58 11.54
C VAL A 375 15.62 -1.36 11.27
N GLY A 376 15.07 -1.26 10.06
CA GLY A 376 13.86 -1.98 9.66
C GLY A 376 14.03 -3.51 9.70
N ALA A 377 15.17 -4.02 9.22
CA ALA A 377 15.48 -5.45 9.27
C ALA A 377 15.51 -5.98 10.72
N ALA A 378 16.16 -5.23 11.63
CA ALA A 378 16.17 -5.58 13.06
C ALA A 378 14.79 -5.53 13.69
N ILE A 379 13.96 -4.53 13.35
CA ILE A 379 12.58 -4.42 13.85
C ILE A 379 11.76 -5.64 13.43
N TYR A 380 11.79 -6.03 12.14
CA TYR A 380 11.08 -7.20 11.65
C TYR A 380 11.53 -8.48 12.35
N ALA A 381 12.84 -8.72 12.45
CA ALA A 381 13.38 -9.92 13.09
C ALA A 381 13.00 -9.98 14.59
N GLN A 382 13.13 -8.86 15.32
CA GLN A 382 12.78 -8.78 16.73
C GLN A 382 11.28 -8.98 16.95
N ALA A 383 10.43 -8.33 16.14
CA ALA A 383 8.98 -8.42 16.26
C ALA A 383 8.49 -9.87 16.05
N ALA A 384 8.99 -10.55 15.03
CA ALA A 384 8.62 -11.95 14.77
C ALA A 384 9.07 -12.89 15.92
N THR A 385 10.31 -12.73 16.38
CA THR A 385 10.87 -13.55 17.46
C THR A 385 10.11 -13.35 18.77
N ASP A 386 9.85 -12.10 19.15
CA ASP A 386 9.14 -11.77 20.39
C ASP A 386 7.69 -12.26 20.34
N TRP A 387 6.98 -11.99 19.23
CA TRP A 387 5.59 -12.38 19.10
C TRP A 387 5.43 -13.92 19.17
N LEU A 388 6.30 -14.67 18.49
CA LEU A 388 6.29 -16.13 18.56
C LEU A 388 6.59 -16.63 19.98
N ALA A 389 7.51 -16.01 20.71
CA ALA A 389 7.81 -16.38 22.09
C ALA A 389 6.66 -16.04 23.06
N GLU A 390 5.94 -14.94 22.85
CA GLU A 390 4.78 -14.53 23.65
C GLU A 390 3.55 -15.42 23.42
N ASN A 391 3.46 -16.10 22.25
CA ASN A 391 2.29 -16.86 21.81
C ASN A 391 2.55 -18.39 21.64
N SER A 392 3.70 -18.88 22.12
CA SER A 392 4.12 -20.29 22.04
C SER A 392 3.39 -21.19 23.05
#